data_15ae098e17f9279ed6af258f0f666ba2
#
_entry.id   15ae098e17f9279ed6af258f0f666ba2
#
_cell.length_a   1.000
_cell.length_b   1.000
_cell.length_c   1.000
_cell.angle_alpha   90.00
_cell.angle_beta   90.00
_cell.angle_gamma   90.00
#
_symmetry.space_group_name_H-M   'P 1'
#
loop_
_entity.id
_entity.type
_entity.pdbx_description
1 polymer ?
#
loop_
_entity_poly.entity_id
_entity_poly.type
_entity_poly.pdbx_seq_one_letter_code
_entity_poly.pdbx_strand_id
1 'polypeptide(L)'
;MLQCFTVPWMNPADINVTPDWVNETVWYQIFPDRFCRGADTKEEAGVTKWRTGTVTNEERFGGNLNGIREKIPYLEGLGITGIYLNPIMKAESNHKYDTTDYTVIDPHFGTEEEFKDLVEEAHQHGIRIMVDAVFNHCGRKFAPWLDVLEKKEKSAYADWFMIHDWETVEKRADTRDGRFYSFAFTDGMPKLNTNNEEVIQYFCKICEDWIRKFDIDGIRFDVGNEVSHRFLKKIREHLKQMKPDLYLLGEIWHDASQWLLGDEYDSVMNYPLDRKSVV
;
A
#
# COMPACT_ATOMS: atom_id res chain seq x y z
N MET A 1 -27.84 -17.07 13.19
CA MET A 1 -28.21 -15.70 13.60
C MET A 1 -28.46 -14.91 12.32
N LEU A 2 -29.73 -14.58 12.04
CA LEU A 2 -30.11 -13.77 10.88
C LEU A 2 -29.51 -12.37 11.10
N GLN A 3 -28.53 -11.97 10.30
CA GLN A 3 -28.15 -10.57 10.21
C GLN A 3 -29.30 -9.83 9.52
N CYS A 4 -30.08 -9.09 10.30
CA CYS A 4 -31.02 -8.14 9.73
C CYS A 4 -30.22 -7.02 9.06
N PHE A 5 -30.36 -6.87 7.75
CA PHE A 5 -29.98 -5.66 7.07
C PHE A 5 -30.91 -4.54 7.55
N THR A 6 -30.48 -3.75 8.49
CA THR A 6 -31.07 -2.44 8.73
C THR A 6 -30.58 -1.56 7.59
N VAL A 7 -31.45 -1.22 6.66
CA VAL A 7 -31.24 -0.08 5.78
C VAL A 7 -31.46 1.14 6.68
N PRO A 8 -30.40 1.85 7.12
CA PRO A 8 -30.59 3.06 7.87
C PRO A 8 -31.34 4.06 6.97
N TRP A 9 -32.16 4.91 7.55
CA TRP A 9 -32.68 6.09 6.86
C TRP A 9 -31.47 6.91 6.43
N MET A 10 -31.09 6.81 5.15
CA MET A 10 -29.93 7.51 4.65
C MET A 10 -30.30 8.95 4.32
N ASN A 11 -29.76 9.87 5.08
CA ASN A 11 -29.64 11.25 4.66
C ASN A 11 -28.59 11.28 3.53
N PRO A 12 -28.76 12.07 2.45
CA PRO A 12 -27.70 12.28 1.45
C PRO A 12 -26.34 12.69 2.06
N ALA A 13 -26.33 13.31 3.23
CA ALA A 13 -25.11 13.64 3.97
C ALA A 13 -24.40 12.43 4.61
N ASP A 14 -25.13 11.31 4.78
CA ASP A 14 -24.61 10.09 5.40
C ASP A 14 -24.10 9.08 4.34
N ILE A 15 -24.21 9.43 3.05
CA ILE A 15 -23.74 8.58 1.96
C ILE A 15 -22.26 8.85 1.77
N ASN A 16 -21.43 7.82 1.91
CA ASN A 16 -20.04 7.88 1.51
C ASN A 16 -19.95 8.05 -0.02
N VAL A 17 -19.50 9.20 -0.46
CA VAL A 17 -19.40 9.52 -1.89
C VAL A 17 -18.03 9.02 -2.38
N THR A 18 -18.04 7.86 -3.00
CA THR A 18 -16.90 7.38 -3.80
C THR A 18 -16.79 8.23 -5.07
N PRO A 19 -15.60 8.56 -5.57
CA PRO A 19 -15.45 9.26 -6.85
C PRO A 19 -16.18 8.52 -7.99
N ASP A 20 -16.94 9.24 -8.81
CA ASP A 20 -17.83 8.65 -9.83
C ASP A 20 -17.12 7.67 -10.77
N TRP A 21 -15.87 7.98 -11.14
CA TRP A 21 -15.07 7.18 -12.04
C TRP A 21 -14.79 5.75 -11.49
N VAL A 22 -14.80 5.56 -10.18
CA VAL A 22 -14.54 4.26 -9.53
C VAL A 22 -15.63 3.24 -9.86
N ASN A 23 -16.90 3.70 -10.00
CA ASN A 23 -18.03 2.82 -10.25
C ASN A 23 -17.97 2.12 -11.63
N GLU A 24 -17.24 2.70 -12.58
CA GLU A 24 -17.07 2.17 -13.92
C GLU A 24 -15.71 1.50 -14.12
N THR A 25 -14.90 1.40 -13.05
CA THR A 25 -13.52 0.91 -13.14
C THR A 25 -13.46 -0.61 -13.00
N VAL A 26 -12.82 -1.25 -13.96
CA VAL A 26 -12.41 -2.66 -13.91
C VAL A 26 -10.95 -2.73 -13.49
N TRP A 27 -10.73 -3.16 -12.26
CA TRP A 27 -9.40 -3.20 -11.67
C TRP A 27 -8.61 -4.45 -12.03
N TYR A 28 -7.32 -4.25 -12.34
CA TYR A 28 -6.34 -5.33 -12.51
C TYR A 28 -5.19 -5.12 -11.52
N GLN A 29 -5.00 -6.06 -10.60
CA GLN A 29 -3.89 -6.02 -9.65
C GLN A 29 -2.61 -6.52 -10.32
N ILE A 30 -1.51 -5.78 -10.15
CA ILE A 30 -0.19 -6.15 -10.65
C ILE A 30 0.80 -6.26 -9.50
N PHE A 31 1.42 -7.43 -9.37
CA PHE A 31 2.66 -7.61 -8.61
C PHE A 31 3.83 -7.35 -9.58
N PRO A 32 4.53 -6.20 -9.50
CA PRO A 32 5.47 -5.78 -10.54
C PRO A 32 6.53 -6.81 -10.88
N ASP A 33 7.20 -7.39 -9.87
CA ASP A 33 8.22 -8.45 -10.08
C ASP A 33 7.71 -9.64 -10.90
N ARG A 34 6.41 -9.92 -10.84
CA ARG A 34 5.77 -11.12 -11.38
C ARG A 34 4.90 -10.86 -12.62
N PHE A 35 4.96 -9.68 -13.22
CA PHE A 35 4.07 -9.33 -14.35
C PHE A 35 4.80 -9.34 -15.69
N CYS A 36 5.66 -8.37 -15.93
CA CYS A 36 6.39 -8.25 -17.20
C CYS A 36 7.72 -7.53 -16.98
N ARG A 37 8.76 -8.02 -17.64
CA ARG A 37 10.06 -7.35 -17.73
C ARG A 37 10.09 -6.53 -19.01
N GLY A 38 10.47 -5.26 -18.90
CA GLY A 38 10.63 -4.38 -20.07
C GLY A 38 11.73 -4.86 -21.02
N ALA A 39 11.52 -4.68 -22.32
CA ALA A 39 12.42 -5.19 -23.36
C ALA A 39 13.84 -4.65 -23.24
N ASP A 40 13.98 -3.38 -22.85
CA ASP A 40 15.29 -2.70 -22.73
C ASP A 40 15.96 -2.90 -21.35
N THR A 41 15.36 -3.75 -20.47
CA THR A 41 15.91 -4.00 -19.14
C THR A 41 17.17 -4.85 -19.22
N LYS A 42 18.28 -4.35 -18.66
CA LYS A 42 19.54 -5.10 -18.56
C LYS A 42 19.32 -6.36 -17.71
N GLU A 43 20.02 -7.44 -18.06
CA GLU A 43 20.04 -8.64 -17.22
C GLU A 43 20.66 -8.32 -15.86
N GLU A 44 19.92 -8.58 -14.80
CA GLU A 44 20.41 -8.48 -13.44
C GLU A 44 20.78 -9.85 -12.90
N ALA A 45 21.87 -9.91 -12.11
CA ALA A 45 22.26 -11.12 -11.41
C ALA A 45 21.20 -11.50 -10.38
N GLY A 46 20.88 -12.79 -10.29
CA GLY A 46 19.90 -13.31 -9.30
C GLY A 46 18.45 -13.28 -9.75
N VAL A 47 18.16 -12.86 -10.99
CA VAL A 47 16.82 -12.95 -11.55
C VAL A 47 16.54 -14.37 -12.04
N THR A 48 15.43 -14.95 -11.57
CA THR A 48 14.96 -16.26 -11.99
C THR A 48 14.31 -16.18 -13.38
N LYS A 49 14.58 -17.14 -14.24
CA LYS A 49 13.88 -17.24 -15.53
C LYS A 49 12.40 -17.57 -15.32
N TRP A 50 11.53 -16.95 -16.10
CA TRP A 50 10.09 -17.28 -16.13
C TRP A 50 9.90 -18.78 -16.40
N ARG A 51 9.11 -19.42 -15.56
CA ARG A 51 8.85 -20.86 -15.61
C ARG A 51 7.48 -21.17 -15.04
N THR A 52 6.98 -22.35 -15.35
CA THR A 52 5.83 -22.97 -14.68
C THR A 52 6.27 -23.74 -13.43
N GLY A 53 5.35 -23.97 -12.51
CA GLY A 53 5.57 -24.75 -11.28
C GLY A 53 5.57 -23.88 -10.02
N THR A 54 6.04 -24.45 -8.93
CA THR A 54 6.07 -23.77 -7.63
C THR A 54 7.08 -22.63 -7.63
N VAL A 55 6.66 -21.48 -7.12
CA VAL A 55 7.44 -20.25 -6.97
C VAL A 55 7.56 -19.93 -5.49
N THR A 56 8.74 -19.52 -5.03
CA THR A 56 9.00 -19.13 -3.65
C THR A 56 9.00 -17.60 -3.49
N ASN A 57 8.92 -17.12 -2.26
CA ASN A 57 8.94 -15.68 -1.99
C ASN A 57 10.33 -15.05 -2.15
N GLU A 58 11.39 -15.86 -2.15
CA GLU A 58 12.77 -15.40 -2.36
C GLU A 58 13.12 -15.18 -3.84
N GLU A 59 12.35 -15.77 -4.75
CA GLU A 59 12.61 -15.68 -6.19
C GLU A 59 12.19 -14.33 -6.73
N ARG A 60 13.07 -13.71 -7.54
CA ARG A 60 12.80 -12.50 -8.31
C ARG A 60 12.73 -12.88 -9.79
N PHE A 61 11.71 -12.38 -10.48
CA PHE A 61 11.50 -12.62 -11.91
C PHE A 61 11.81 -11.39 -12.77
N GLY A 62 12.08 -10.25 -12.11
CA GLY A 62 12.57 -9.04 -12.76
C GLY A 62 11.52 -8.29 -13.58
N GLY A 63 10.23 -8.48 -13.29
CA GLY A 63 9.19 -7.58 -13.79
C GLY A 63 9.40 -6.17 -13.24
N ASN A 64 9.09 -5.15 -14.04
CA ASN A 64 9.38 -3.76 -13.72
C ASN A 64 8.36 -2.77 -14.32
N LEU A 65 8.51 -1.47 -14.01
CA LEU A 65 7.60 -0.41 -14.45
C LEU A 65 7.54 -0.28 -15.97
N ASN A 66 8.68 -0.38 -16.67
CA ASN A 66 8.72 -0.35 -18.13
C ASN A 66 7.98 -1.54 -18.74
N GLY A 67 8.12 -2.74 -18.15
CA GLY A 67 7.38 -3.91 -18.61
C GLY A 67 5.87 -3.77 -18.41
N ILE A 68 5.43 -3.10 -17.34
CA ILE A 68 4.02 -2.77 -17.15
C ILE A 68 3.56 -1.76 -18.20
N ARG A 69 4.34 -0.70 -18.45
CA ARG A 69 4.06 0.29 -19.48
C ARG A 69 3.91 -0.33 -20.86
N GLU A 70 4.80 -1.22 -21.28
CA GLU A 70 4.72 -1.94 -22.55
C GLU A 70 3.45 -2.80 -22.67
N LYS A 71 2.80 -3.15 -21.56
CA LYS A 71 1.57 -3.96 -21.51
C LYS A 71 0.30 -3.13 -21.38
N ILE A 72 0.35 -1.81 -21.36
CA ILE A 72 -0.84 -0.95 -21.33
C ILE A 72 -1.80 -1.27 -22.47
N PRO A 73 -1.37 -1.38 -23.76
CA PRO A 73 -2.31 -1.73 -24.85
C PRO A 73 -2.94 -3.12 -24.70
N TYR A 74 -2.22 -4.07 -24.08
CA TYR A 74 -2.78 -5.40 -23.77
C TYR A 74 -3.86 -5.30 -22.70
N LEU A 75 -3.64 -4.54 -21.64
CA LEU A 75 -4.60 -4.35 -20.55
C LEU A 75 -5.84 -3.60 -21.01
N GLU A 76 -5.66 -2.55 -21.83
CA GLU A 76 -6.78 -1.86 -22.49
C GLU A 76 -7.61 -2.84 -23.35
N GLY A 77 -6.95 -3.66 -24.16
CA GLY A 77 -7.60 -4.70 -24.98
C GLY A 77 -8.36 -5.76 -24.17
N LEU A 78 -8.04 -5.95 -22.89
CA LEU A 78 -8.81 -6.76 -21.95
C LEU A 78 -10.01 -6.01 -21.33
N GLY A 79 -10.16 -4.71 -21.58
CA GLY A 79 -11.18 -3.87 -20.97
C GLY A 79 -10.84 -3.42 -19.55
N ILE A 80 -9.56 -3.44 -19.18
CA ILE A 80 -9.08 -2.91 -17.89
C ILE A 80 -9.06 -1.39 -17.95
N THR A 81 -9.62 -0.75 -16.93
CA THR A 81 -9.67 0.71 -16.79
C THR A 81 -9.03 1.23 -15.49
N GLY A 82 -8.52 0.31 -14.66
CA GLY A 82 -7.75 0.65 -13.47
C GLY A 82 -6.69 -0.39 -13.17
N ILE A 83 -5.50 0.05 -12.85
CA ILE A 83 -4.38 -0.79 -12.38
C ILE A 83 -4.14 -0.50 -10.91
N TYR A 84 -4.15 -1.55 -10.09
CA TYR A 84 -3.67 -1.52 -8.72
C TYR A 84 -2.29 -2.16 -8.67
N LEU A 85 -1.28 -1.37 -8.31
CA LEU A 85 0.10 -1.83 -8.15
C LEU A 85 0.34 -2.27 -6.70
N ASN A 86 0.82 -3.50 -6.49
CA ASN A 86 1.46 -3.86 -5.22
C ASN A 86 2.59 -2.88 -4.91
N PRO A 87 3.09 -2.81 -3.65
CA PRO A 87 4.05 -1.79 -3.26
C PRO A 87 5.23 -1.67 -4.22
N ILE A 88 5.60 -0.43 -4.56
CA ILE A 88 6.70 -0.13 -5.49
C ILE A 88 7.84 0.64 -4.83
N MET A 89 7.68 1.04 -3.57
CA MET A 89 8.70 1.78 -2.84
C MET A 89 9.82 0.84 -2.36
N LYS A 90 10.98 1.42 -2.10
CA LYS A 90 12.21 0.70 -1.76
C LYS A 90 12.02 -0.21 -0.55
N ALA A 91 12.36 -1.50 -0.71
CA ALA A 91 12.26 -2.53 0.30
C ALA A 91 13.28 -3.66 0.04
N GLU A 92 13.47 -4.55 1.03
CA GLU A 92 14.40 -5.68 0.89
C GLU A 92 13.77 -6.87 0.13
N SER A 93 12.49 -7.15 0.37
CA SER A 93 11.78 -8.25 -0.29
C SER A 93 11.40 -7.94 -1.74
N ASN A 94 10.99 -8.96 -2.49
CA ASN A 94 10.42 -8.79 -3.82
C ASN A 94 8.99 -8.21 -3.78
N HIS A 95 8.23 -8.47 -2.71
CA HIS A 95 6.84 -8.00 -2.54
C HIS A 95 6.73 -6.57 -2.00
N LYS A 96 7.80 -6.01 -1.43
CA LYS A 96 7.92 -4.61 -0.94
C LYS A 96 7.04 -4.22 0.25
N TYR A 97 6.32 -5.15 0.87
CA TYR A 97 5.56 -4.85 2.09
C TYR A 97 6.43 -4.57 3.32
N ASP A 98 7.73 -4.82 3.26
CA ASP A 98 8.74 -4.40 4.21
C ASP A 98 9.44 -3.09 3.78
N THR A 99 8.66 -2.05 3.50
CA THR A 99 9.14 -0.77 2.96
C THR A 99 10.19 -0.14 3.86
N THR A 100 11.35 0.20 3.29
CA THR A 100 12.48 0.81 3.99
C THR A 100 12.67 2.29 3.68
N ASP A 101 12.09 2.75 2.57
CA ASP A 101 12.11 4.16 2.18
C ASP A 101 10.88 4.46 1.30
N TYR A 102 9.99 5.30 1.80
CA TYR A 102 8.74 5.69 1.13
C TYR A 102 8.93 6.81 0.10
N THR A 103 10.13 7.40 0.03
CA THR A 103 10.46 8.50 -0.87
C THR A 103 11.11 8.04 -2.17
N VAL A 104 11.54 6.78 -2.24
CA VAL A 104 12.31 6.22 -3.36
C VAL A 104 11.59 5.01 -3.94
N ILE A 105 11.36 5.02 -5.24
CA ILE A 105 10.93 3.82 -5.98
C ILE A 105 12.03 2.77 -5.91
N ASP A 106 11.66 1.51 -5.72
CA ASP A 106 12.65 0.43 -5.65
C ASP A 106 13.45 0.33 -6.95
N PRO A 107 14.80 0.38 -6.90
CA PRO A 107 15.63 0.34 -8.10
C PRO A 107 15.45 -0.91 -8.98
N HIS A 108 14.95 -2.02 -8.43
CA HIS A 108 14.61 -3.21 -9.22
C HIS A 108 13.37 -3.00 -10.10
N PHE A 109 12.50 -2.05 -9.73
CA PHE A 109 11.31 -1.74 -10.52
C PHE A 109 11.53 -0.59 -11.50
N GLY A 110 12.50 0.30 -11.21
CA GLY A 110 12.82 1.42 -12.08
C GLY A 110 13.04 2.73 -11.32
N THR A 111 12.80 3.82 -12.01
CA THR A 111 13.04 5.19 -11.54
C THR A 111 11.72 5.95 -11.35
N GLU A 112 11.79 7.14 -10.72
CA GLU A 112 10.63 8.06 -10.63
C GLU A 112 10.16 8.49 -12.03
N GLU A 113 11.06 8.69 -12.99
CA GLU A 113 10.74 9.06 -14.37
C GLU A 113 9.96 7.92 -15.06
N GLU A 114 10.44 6.68 -14.94
CA GLU A 114 9.77 5.52 -15.52
C GLU A 114 8.37 5.28 -14.90
N PHE A 115 8.19 5.59 -13.62
CA PHE A 115 6.86 5.52 -13.00
C PHE A 115 5.95 6.63 -13.51
N LYS A 116 6.45 7.84 -13.66
CA LYS A 116 5.71 8.96 -14.24
C LYS A 116 5.27 8.63 -15.67
N ASP A 117 6.20 8.13 -16.50
CA ASP A 117 5.90 7.70 -17.86
C ASP A 117 4.81 6.61 -17.91
N LEU A 118 4.86 5.65 -16.97
CA LEU A 118 3.83 4.62 -16.85
C LEU A 118 2.45 5.22 -16.55
N VAL A 119 2.38 6.16 -15.61
CA VAL A 119 1.10 6.81 -15.23
C VAL A 119 0.57 7.64 -16.41
N GLU A 120 1.43 8.42 -17.07
CA GLU A 120 1.04 9.23 -18.23
C GLU A 120 0.52 8.35 -19.39
N GLU A 121 1.21 7.25 -19.70
CA GLU A 121 0.77 6.29 -20.73
C GLU A 121 -0.57 5.64 -20.34
N ALA A 122 -0.72 5.21 -19.09
CA ALA A 122 -1.98 4.63 -18.59
C ALA A 122 -3.15 5.62 -18.76
N HIS A 123 -2.95 6.89 -18.39
CA HIS A 123 -3.97 7.93 -18.53
C HIS A 123 -4.35 8.19 -20.00
N GLN A 124 -3.39 8.15 -20.94
CA GLN A 124 -3.65 8.28 -22.37
C GLN A 124 -4.56 7.15 -22.90
N HIS A 125 -4.49 5.96 -22.28
CA HIS A 125 -5.33 4.79 -22.58
C HIS A 125 -6.59 4.70 -21.69
N GLY A 126 -6.91 5.75 -20.90
CA GLY A 126 -8.08 5.78 -20.03
C GLY A 126 -7.98 4.85 -18.82
N ILE A 127 -6.76 4.45 -18.42
CA ILE A 127 -6.49 3.55 -17.30
C ILE A 127 -6.02 4.36 -16.11
N ARG A 128 -6.68 4.19 -14.95
CA ARG A 128 -6.34 4.81 -13.66
C ARG A 128 -5.27 4.00 -12.93
N ILE A 129 -4.42 4.70 -12.16
CA ILE A 129 -3.34 4.07 -11.38
C ILE A 129 -3.58 4.24 -9.88
N MET A 130 -3.63 3.12 -9.16
CA MET A 130 -3.68 3.06 -7.71
C MET A 130 -2.42 2.39 -7.16
N VAL A 131 -1.81 3.01 -6.14
CA VAL A 131 -0.61 2.50 -5.47
C VAL A 131 -0.93 1.94 -4.09
N ASP A 132 -0.09 1.04 -3.61
CA ASP A 132 -0.19 0.45 -2.27
C ASP A 132 0.55 1.28 -1.23
N ALA A 133 -0.10 1.57 -0.12
CA ALA A 133 0.41 2.34 1.01
C ALA A 133 0.59 1.44 2.23
N VAL A 134 1.82 1.01 2.49
CA VAL A 134 2.19 0.17 3.64
C VAL A 134 2.49 1.05 4.85
N PHE A 135 1.45 1.56 5.51
CA PHE A 135 1.58 2.54 6.60
C PHE A 135 1.29 1.95 8.00
N ASN A 136 0.80 0.72 8.07
CA ASN A 136 0.64 0.01 9.32
C ASN A 136 1.98 -0.37 9.97
N HIS A 137 2.97 -0.71 9.17
CA HIS A 137 4.29 -1.15 9.57
C HIS A 137 5.33 -0.68 8.54
N CYS A 138 6.60 -0.82 8.87
CA CYS A 138 7.70 -0.56 7.94
C CYS A 138 8.66 -1.75 7.90
N GLY A 139 9.63 -1.71 7.00
CA GLY A 139 10.73 -2.68 6.98
C GLY A 139 11.76 -2.38 8.08
N ARG A 140 12.51 -3.40 8.49
CA ARG A 140 13.52 -3.28 9.53
C ARG A 140 14.64 -2.28 9.20
N LYS A 141 14.90 -2.00 7.92
CA LYS A 141 15.90 -1.02 7.49
C LYS A 141 15.34 0.39 7.28
N PHE A 142 14.11 0.66 7.70
CA PHE A 142 13.57 2.01 7.71
C PHE A 142 14.41 2.91 8.61
N ALA A 143 14.85 4.07 8.11
CA ALA A 143 15.81 4.92 8.81
C ALA A 143 15.38 5.32 10.24
N PRO A 144 14.13 5.73 10.52
CA PRO A 144 13.65 5.97 11.88
C PRO A 144 13.76 4.74 12.79
N TRP A 145 13.49 3.53 12.28
CA TRP A 145 13.65 2.30 13.05
C TRP A 145 15.10 2.00 13.38
N LEU A 146 16.02 2.22 12.44
CA LEU A 146 17.47 2.05 12.69
C LEU A 146 17.97 3.03 13.76
N ASP A 147 17.51 4.27 13.74
CA ASP A 147 17.82 5.26 14.78
C ASP A 147 17.31 4.82 16.16
N VAL A 148 16.10 4.23 16.21
CA VAL A 148 15.54 3.64 17.44
C VAL A 148 16.38 2.46 17.93
N LEU A 149 16.81 1.56 17.06
CA LEU A 149 17.66 0.43 17.44
C LEU A 149 19.02 0.89 18.01
N GLU A 150 19.57 1.99 17.50
CA GLU A 150 20.85 2.57 17.95
C GLU A 150 20.70 3.35 19.26
N LYS A 151 19.70 4.25 19.35
CA LYS A 151 19.59 5.24 20.43
C LYS A 151 18.57 4.88 21.50
N LYS A 152 17.76 3.83 21.28
CA LYS A 152 16.72 3.35 22.21
C LYS A 152 15.73 4.49 22.55
N GLU A 153 15.38 4.66 23.83
CA GLU A 153 14.48 5.72 24.32
C GLU A 153 14.96 7.14 24.01
N LYS A 154 16.24 7.31 23.63
CA LYS A 154 16.81 8.62 23.27
C LYS A 154 16.62 8.99 21.81
N SER A 155 16.10 8.09 21.00
CA SER A 155 15.79 8.36 19.61
C SER A 155 14.69 9.42 19.50
N ALA A 156 14.82 10.34 18.54
CA ALA A 156 13.76 11.26 18.19
C ALA A 156 12.52 10.53 17.64
N TYR A 157 12.68 9.29 17.19
CA TYR A 157 11.62 8.45 16.63
C TYR A 157 11.10 7.39 17.61
N ALA A 158 11.45 7.46 18.89
CA ALA A 158 11.04 6.46 19.89
C ALA A 158 9.51 6.28 19.91
N ASP A 159 8.75 7.37 19.88
CA ASP A 159 7.29 7.39 19.91
C ASP A 159 6.62 7.07 18.56
N TRP A 160 7.42 6.87 17.49
CA TRP A 160 6.91 6.41 16.18
C TRP A 160 6.55 4.93 16.20
N PHE A 161 7.00 4.21 17.22
CA PHE A 161 6.80 2.76 17.37
C PHE A 161 6.23 2.44 18.75
N MET A 162 5.63 1.28 18.90
CA MET A 162 5.07 0.82 20.17
C MET A 162 6.00 -0.22 20.78
N ILE A 163 6.97 0.25 21.58
CA ILE A 163 8.03 -0.55 22.19
C ILE A 163 7.75 -0.70 23.69
N HIS A 164 7.86 -1.92 24.20
CA HIS A 164 7.63 -2.26 25.60
C HIS A 164 8.89 -2.70 26.33
N ASP A 165 9.86 -3.27 25.60
CA ASP A 165 11.13 -3.72 26.15
C ASP A 165 12.30 -3.18 25.33
N TRP A 166 12.90 -2.13 25.84
CA TRP A 166 14.04 -1.44 25.22
C TRP A 166 15.35 -2.22 25.32
N GLU A 167 15.48 -3.13 26.30
CA GLU A 167 16.71 -3.91 26.48
C GLU A 167 16.88 -4.94 25.36
N THR A 168 15.76 -5.52 24.91
CA THR A 168 15.77 -6.59 23.91
C THR A 168 15.21 -6.20 22.53
N VAL A 169 14.93 -4.91 22.30
CA VAL A 169 14.33 -4.41 21.04
C VAL A 169 15.11 -4.81 19.79
N GLU A 170 16.43 -4.93 19.86
CA GLU A 170 17.31 -5.32 18.75
C GLU A 170 17.31 -6.82 18.42
N LYS A 171 16.78 -7.65 19.31
CA LYS A 171 16.80 -9.12 19.17
C LYS A 171 16.16 -9.55 17.84
N ARG A 172 16.91 -10.39 17.09
CA ARG A 172 16.46 -10.97 15.82
C ARG A 172 15.68 -12.26 16.07
N ALA A 173 14.42 -12.11 16.41
CA ALA A 173 13.50 -13.21 16.67
C ALA A 173 12.05 -12.75 16.53
N ASP A 174 11.14 -13.71 16.48
CA ASP A 174 9.71 -13.52 16.61
C ASP A 174 9.38 -12.59 17.79
N THR A 175 8.38 -11.71 17.63
CA THR A 175 8.00 -10.68 18.61
C THR A 175 6.84 -11.07 19.51
N ARG A 176 6.46 -12.36 19.58
CA ARG A 176 5.43 -12.87 20.50
C ARG A 176 5.80 -12.72 21.97
N ASP A 177 7.08 -12.44 22.27
CA ASP A 177 7.54 -12.05 23.59
C ASP A 177 7.04 -10.65 24.03
N GLY A 178 6.45 -9.88 23.10
CA GLY A 178 5.83 -8.59 23.40
C GLY A 178 6.81 -7.42 23.51
N ARG A 179 8.09 -7.57 23.14
CA ARG A 179 9.09 -6.49 23.26
C ARG A 179 8.74 -5.25 22.43
N PHE A 180 8.10 -5.41 21.27
CA PHE A 180 7.46 -4.35 20.50
C PHE A 180 6.37 -4.91 19.60
N TYR A 181 5.42 -4.09 19.18
CA TYR A 181 4.43 -4.49 18.19
C TYR A 181 5.03 -4.60 16.80
N SER A 182 4.65 -5.64 16.08
CA SER A 182 5.03 -5.86 14.68
C SER A 182 3.91 -6.54 13.90
N PHE A 183 3.93 -6.38 12.58
CA PHE A 183 3.01 -7.13 11.72
C PHE A 183 3.39 -8.63 11.73
N ALA A 184 2.39 -9.49 11.86
CA ALA A 184 2.52 -10.96 11.85
C ALA A 184 3.59 -11.50 12.83
N PHE A 185 3.88 -10.79 13.92
CA PHE A 185 4.90 -11.14 14.91
C PHE A 185 6.32 -11.28 14.36
N THR A 186 6.62 -10.70 13.19
CA THR A 186 7.98 -10.71 12.64
C THR A 186 8.77 -9.48 13.08
N ASP A 187 10.02 -9.68 13.49
CA ASP A 187 10.94 -8.58 13.81
C ASP A 187 11.33 -7.74 12.58
N GLY A 188 11.04 -8.25 11.40
CA GLY A 188 11.31 -7.59 10.11
C GLY A 188 10.32 -6.47 9.76
N MET A 189 9.15 -6.43 10.43
CA MET A 189 8.07 -5.49 10.11
C MET A 189 7.53 -4.79 11.37
N PRO A 190 8.34 -3.89 11.99
CA PRO A 190 7.91 -3.13 13.18
C PRO A 190 6.70 -2.27 12.87
N LYS A 191 5.69 -2.31 13.77
CA LYS A 191 4.45 -1.57 13.63
C LYS A 191 4.66 -0.10 13.95
N LEU A 192 4.13 0.76 13.07
CA LEU A 192 4.13 2.20 13.27
C LEU A 192 3.02 2.65 14.23
N ASN A 193 3.31 3.62 15.07
CA ASN A 193 2.32 4.27 15.91
C ASN A 193 1.53 5.31 15.10
N THR A 194 0.51 4.86 14.39
CA THR A 194 -0.32 5.71 13.54
C THR A 194 -1.21 6.70 14.33
N ASN A 195 -1.16 6.69 15.68
CA ASN A 195 -1.73 7.76 16.52
C ASN A 195 -0.76 8.93 16.78
N ASN A 196 0.52 8.75 16.48
CA ASN A 196 1.53 9.79 16.64
C ASN A 196 1.37 10.86 15.55
N GLU A 197 1.36 12.14 15.95
CA GLU A 197 1.15 13.26 15.02
C GLU A 197 2.27 13.40 13.98
N GLU A 198 3.51 13.15 14.36
CA GLU A 198 4.66 13.22 13.43
C GLU A 198 4.58 12.11 12.38
N VAL A 199 4.13 10.91 12.76
CA VAL A 199 3.89 9.80 11.83
C VAL A 199 2.77 10.17 10.85
N ILE A 200 1.68 10.79 11.33
CA ILE A 200 0.58 11.26 10.48
C ILE A 200 1.11 12.28 9.47
N GLN A 201 1.83 13.30 9.93
CA GLN A 201 2.39 14.35 9.07
C GLN A 201 3.40 13.80 8.05
N TYR A 202 4.24 12.86 8.47
CA TYR A 202 5.19 12.19 7.59
C TYR A 202 4.47 11.50 6.41
N PHE A 203 3.44 10.71 6.68
CA PHE A 203 2.72 10.00 5.62
C PHE A 203 1.79 10.90 4.81
N CYS A 204 1.23 11.96 5.38
CA CYS A 204 0.56 13.00 4.61
C CYS A 204 1.52 13.60 3.56
N LYS A 205 2.76 13.92 3.96
CA LYS A 205 3.78 14.45 3.04
C LYS A 205 4.19 13.43 1.97
N ILE A 206 4.34 12.16 2.32
CA ILE A 206 4.63 11.09 1.36
C ILE A 206 3.54 11.00 0.29
N CYS A 207 2.26 10.92 0.71
CA CYS A 207 1.15 10.86 -0.24
C CYS A 207 1.02 12.13 -1.09
N GLU A 208 1.25 13.30 -0.50
CA GLU A 208 1.31 14.57 -1.23
C GLU A 208 2.35 14.52 -2.35
N ASP A 209 3.56 14.02 -2.03
CA ASP A 209 4.63 13.90 -3.01
C ASP A 209 4.30 12.90 -4.13
N TRP A 210 3.65 11.78 -3.81
CA TRP A 210 3.18 10.83 -4.80
C TRP A 210 2.13 11.42 -5.75
N ILE A 211 1.16 12.18 -5.21
CA ILE A 211 0.13 12.85 -6.02
C ILE A 211 0.77 13.91 -6.92
N ARG A 212 1.65 14.75 -6.37
CA ARG A 212 2.25 15.86 -7.13
C ARG A 212 3.23 15.40 -8.19
N LYS A 213 4.02 14.36 -7.91
CA LYS A 213 5.05 13.85 -8.81
C LYS A 213 4.46 12.98 -9.91
N PHE A 214 3.49 12.13 -9.57
CA PHE A 214 3.06 11.04 -10.43
C PHE A 214 1.59 11.12 -10.85
N ASP A 215 0.80 12.03 -10.27
CA ASP A 215 -0.63 12.18 -10.55
C ASP A 215 -1.45 10.87 -10.39
N ILE A 216 -1.11 10.06 -9.38
CA ILE A 216 -1.83 8.82 -9.08
C ILE A 216 -3.31 9.07 -8.79
N ASP A 217 -4.18 8.11 -9.13
CA ASP A 217 -5.65 8.22 -9.01
C ASP A 217 -6.21 7.61 -7.74
N GLY A 218 -5.45 6.73 -7.10
CA GLY A 218 -5.89 6.08 -5.87
C GLY A 218 -4.75 5.59 -4.99
N ILE A 219 -5.10 5.35 -3.74
CA ILE A 219 -4.21 4.76 -2.73
C ILE A 219 -4.97 3.63 -2.03
N ARG A 220 -4.39 2.44 -2.03
CA ARG A 220 -4.87 1.31 -1.23
C ARG A 220 -4.03 1.23 0.04
N PHE A 221 -4.69 1.20 1.19
CA PHE A 221 -4.03 1.09 2.50
C PHE A 221 -3.93 -0.37 2.91
N ASP A 222 -2.69 -0.85 2.95
CA ASP A 222 -2.32 -2.19 3.42
C ASP A 222 -2.65 -2.35 4.90
N VAL A 223 -3.21 -3.52 5.28
CA VAL A 223 -3.63 -3.81 6.67
C VAL A 223 -4.48 -2.67 7.25
N GLY A 224 -5.40 -2.15 6.45
CA GLY A 224 -6.17 -0.93 6.75
C GLY A 224 -6.97 -0.97 8.05
N ASN A 225 -7.35 -2.17 8.53
CA ASN A 225 -8.04 -2.39 9.80
C ASN A 225 -7.15 -2.18 11.04
N GLU A 226 -5.84 -2.14 10.89
CA GLU A 226 -4.91 -1.92 12.00
C GLU A 226 -4.33 -0.50 12.04
N VAL A 227 -4.60 0.32 11.02
CA VAL A 227 -4.27 1.74 11.01
C VAL A 227 -5.29 2.50 11.86
N SER A 228 -4.84 3.49 12.66
CA SER A 228 -5.74 4.20 13.56
C SER A 228 -6.78 5.05 12.81
N HIS A 229 -8.00 5.11 13.32
CA HIS A 229 -9.06 5.97 12.79
C HIS A 229 -8.63 7.45 12.73
N ARG A 230 -7.86 7.92 13.73
CA ARG A 230 -7.33 9.28 13.73
C ARG A 230 -6.43 9.54 12.52
N PHE A 231 -5.53 8.61 12.20
CA PHE A 231 -4.67 8.69 11.03
C PHE A 231 -5.49 8.76 9.74
N LEU A 232 -6.46 7.86 9.59
CA LEU A 232 -7.29 7.76 8.39
C LEU A 232 -8.08 9.05 8.14
N LYS A 233 -8.70 9.61 9.18
CA LYS A 233 -9.44 10.89 9.08
C LYS A 233 -8.53 12.04 8.68
N LYS A 234 -7.35 12.14 9.27
CA LYS A 234 -6.39 13.20 8.99
C LYS A 234 -5.80 13.09 7.57
N ILE A 235 -5.41 11.89 7.15
CA ILE A 235 -4.85 11.69 5.82
C ILE A 235 -5.92 11.91 4.75
N ARG A 236 -7.17 11.42 4.96
CA ARG A 236 -8.28 11.71 4.05
C ARG A 236 -8.53 13.21 3.92
N GLU A 237 -8.68 13.93 5.03
CA GLU A 237 -8.89 15.37 5.02
C GLU A 237 -7.82 16.09 4.19
N HIS A 238 -6.56 15.76 4.44
CA HIS A 238 -5.42 16.34 3.72
C HIS A 238 -5.44 16.04 2.22
N LEU A 239 -5.61 14.77 1.86
CA LEU A 239 -5.52 14.34 0.46
C LEU A 239 -6.73 14.75 -0.38
N LYS A 240 -7.94 14.74 0.19
CA LYS A 240 -9.15 15.21 -0.52
C LYS A 240 -9.17 16.71 -0.75
N GLN A 241 -8.46 17.51 0.06
CA GLN A 241 -8.24 18.93 -0.22
C GLN A 241 -7.32 19.15 -1.44
N MET A 242 -6.36 18.24 -1.68
CA MET A 242 -5.43 18.32 -2.81
C MET A 242 -6.03 17.77 -4.11
N LYS A 243 -6.63 16.59 -4.03
CA LYS A 243 -7.22 15.85 -5.16
C LYS A 243 -8.56 15.27 -4.70
N PRO A 244 -9.68 16.00 -4.86
CA PRO A 244 -11.00 15.60 -4.35
C PRO A 244 -11.48 14.24 -4.89
N ASP A 245 -11.08 13.89 -6.11
CA ASP A 245 -11.40 12.65 -6.81
C ASP A 245 -10.37 11.53 -6.58
N LEU A 246 -9.38 11.71 -5.71
CA LEU A 246 -8.46 10.64 -5.32
C LEU A 246 -9.22 9.52 -4.62
N TYR A 247 -9.04 8.27 -5.07
CA TYR A 247 -9.70 7.11 -4.49
C TYR A 247 -8.90 6.55 -3.30
N LEU A 248 -9.56 6.39 -2.14
CA LEU A 248 -8.96 5.83 -0.92
C LEU A 248 -9.60 4.48 -0.60
N LEU A 249 -8.87 3.39 -0.84
CA LEU A 249 -9.31 2.01 -0.66
C LEU A 249 -8.66 1.40 0.59
N GLY A 250 -9.46 0.85 1.50
CA GLY A 250 -8.96 0.13 2.69
C GLY A 250 -8.90 -1.39 2.48
N GLU A 251 -7.84 -2.04 2.95
CA GLU A 251 -7.84 -3.49 3.11
C GLU A 251 -8.46 -3.85 4.46
N ILE A 252 -9.72 -4.30 4.45
CA ILE A 252 -10.45 -4.74 5.64
C ILE A 252 -10.98 -6.15 5.39
N TRP A 253 -10.62 -7.10 6.25
CA TRP A 253 -10.94 -8.52 6.05
C TRP A 253 -12.29 -8.97 6.62
N HIS A 254 -12.96 -8.08 7.35
CA HIS A 254 -14.22 -8.34 8.05
C HIS A 254 -15.24 -7.24 7.78
N ASP A 255 -16.28 -7.10 8.61
CA ASP A 255 -17.23 -5.99 8.50
C ASP A 255 -16.51 -4.65 8.59
N ALA A 256 -16.67 -3.85 7.55
CA ALA A 256 -15.99 -2.57 7.38
C ALA A 256 -16.87 -1.35 7.67
N SER A 257 -18.07 -1.55 8.23
CA SER A 257 -19.04 -0.46 8.45
C SER A 257 -18.47 0.72 9.21
N GLN A 258 -17.52 0.47 10.14
CA GLN A 258 -16.91 1.51 10.96
C GLN A 258 -15.93 2.42 10.18
N TRP A 259 -15.39 1.95 9.07
CA TRP A 259 -14.45 2.70 8.22
C TRP A 259 -15.11 3.39 7.03
N LEU A 260 -16.43 3.16 6.83
CA LEU A 260 -17.20 3.67 5.69
C LEU A 260 -18.21 4.74 6.11
N LEU A 261 -17.90 5.50 7.14
CA LEU A 261 -18.78 6.58 7.66
C LEU A 261 -18.61 7.91 6.89
N GLY A 262 -17.78 7.94 5.84
CA GLY A 262 -17.58 9.12 4.99
C GLY A 262 -16.35 9.95 5.31
N ASP A 263 -15.66 9.65 6.42
CA ASP A 263 -14.51 10.41 6.91
C ASP A 263 -13.19 9.62 6.94
N GLU A 264 -13.17 8.37 6.42
CA GLU A 264 -12.00 7.51 6.33
C GLU A 264 -11.81 6.96 4.91
N TYR A 265 -12.14 5.71 4.63
CA TYR A 265 -12.03 5.16 3.27
C TYR A 265 -13.23 5.52 2.40
N ASP A 266 -13.03 5.60 1.09
CA ASP A 266 -14.13 5.69 0.12
C ASP A 266 -14.82 4.34 -0.04
N SER A 267 -14.03 3.25 0.00
CA SER A 267 -14.51 1.86 0.03
C SER A 267 -13.44 0.91 0.54
N VAL A 268 -13.77 -0.38 0.61
CA VAL A 268 -12.86 -1.43 1.07
C VAL A 268 -12.83 -2.61 0.11
N MET A 269 -11.75 -3.40 0.16
CA MET A 269 -11.66 -4.66 -0.58
C MET A 269 -12.73 -5.64 -0.09
N ASN A 270 -13.51 -6.23 -1.01
CA ASN A 270 -14.69 -7.03 -0.66
C ASN A 270 -14.33 -8.49 -0.31
N TYR A 271 -13.54 -8.70 0.73
CA TYR A 271 -13.21 -10.04 1.23
C TYR A 271 -14.42 -10.89 1.62
N PRO A 272 -15.52 -10.34 2.18
CA PRO A 272 -16.71 -11.15 2.48
C PRO A 272 -17.36 -11.78 1.23
N LEU A 273 -17.32 -11.11 0.08
CA LEU A 273 -17.82 -11.67 -1.18
C LEU A 273 -16.91 -12.78 -1.68
N ASP A 274 -15.61 -12.54 -1.71
CA ASP A 274 -14.59 -13.50 -2.15
C ASP A 274 -14.66 -14.81 -1.34
N ARG A 275 -14.73 -14.70 -0.03
CA ARG A 275 -14.81 -15.88 0.86
C ARG A 275 -16.14 -16.63 0.80
N LYS A 276 -17.24 -15.97 0.42
CA LYS A 276 -18.56 -16.61 0.27
C LYS A 276 -18.75 -17.31 -1.07
N SER A 277 -17.98 -16.94 -2.09
CA SER A 277 -18.06 -17.58 -3.40
C SER A 277 -17.31 -18.92 -3.49
N VAL A 278 -16.65 -19.34 -2.43
CA VAL A 278 -15.87 -20.59 -2.32
C VAL A 278 -16.60 -21.67 -1.51
N VAL A 279 -17.87 -21.46 -1.15
CA VAL A 279 -18.71 -22.45 -0.42
C VAL A 279 -19.76 -23.05 -1.32
#